data_a2c3ff4f1f536879db471588ecc84a4f
#
_entry.id   a2c3ff4f1f536879db471588ecc84a4f
#
_cell.length_a   1.000
_cell.length_b   1.000
_cell.length_c   1.000
_cell.angle_alpha   90.00
_cell.angle_beta   90.00
_cell.angle_gamma   90.00
#
_symmetry.space_group_name_H-M   'P 1'
#
loop_
_entity.id
_entity.type
_entity.pdbx_description
1 polymer ?
#
loop_
_entity_poly.entity_id
_entity_poly.type
_entity_poly.pdbx_seq_one_letter_code
_entity_poly.pdbx_strand_id
1 'polypeptide(L)'
;GLFYSSIFGELTKQVQIRIDAASQLRKRLFDQNIYERYLDWDTPTVGLNFEEIIGQYNLSVAAATLDSKGKEPIMGTEGFKTLKQKVLAHQMSYSMPIEDYRKVLQVLDSRMLTDEQKTQQLIDLMWNNVTKVVNSVQSKLDIIFLGALSNKGVFTFDANNNPEGGVRGVIDYKMPSENIAKTTVDWVQGNESTVDCFEDLQEILDAAQDKVTFDKILISQKRLSFILRNKKMKQVIYGTDKMGTPLLLGGLNEFMRQNGFPAFEIIRRTTRIQNNGKLTDYQPWNDKNLVFI
;
A
#
# COMPACT_ATOMS: atom_id res chain seq x y z
N GLY A 1 22.26 40.52 12.37
CA GLY A 1 22.22 39.23 13.08
C GLY A 1 20.90 38.92 13.79
N LEU A 2 20.33 39.89 14.51
CA LEU A 2 19.08 39.72 15.26
C LEU A 2 17.83 39.54 14.36
N PHE A 3 17.82 40.24 13.21
CA PHE A 3 16.70 40.13 12.26
C PHE A 3 16.58 38.69 11.66
N TYR A 4 17.70 38.11 11.27
CA TYR A 4 17.69 36.72 10.73
C TYR A 4 17.26 35.68 11.74
N SER A 5 17.69 35.80 13.00
CA SER A 5 17.33 34.83 14.03
C SER A 5 15.84 34.88 14.41
N SER A 6 15.22 36.05 14.39
CA SER A 6 13.79 36.19 14.68
C SER A 6 12.90 35.70 13.54
N ILE A 7 13.29 35.96 12.26
CA ILE A 7 12.56 35.47 11.11
C ILE A 7 12.62 33.93 11.03
N PHE A 8 13.78 33.33 11.21
CA PHE A 8 13.89 31.85 11.17
C PHE A 8 13.10 31.17 12.30
N GLY A 9 13.10 31.77 13.49
CA GLY A 9 12.29 31.27 14.61
C GLY A 9 10.79 31.32 14.30
N GLU A 10 10.30 32.42 13.75
CA GLU A 10 8.90 32.56 13.38
C GLU A 10 8.52 31.65 12.20
N LEU A 11 9.38 31.53 11.18
CA LEU A 11 9.19 30.61 10.05
C LEU A 11 9.08 29.17 10.52
N THR A 12 9.98 28.73 11.41
CA THR A 12 9.95 27.37 11.95
C THR A 12 8.65 27.09 12.74
N LYS A 13 8.21 28.05 13.55
CA LYS A 13 6.98 27.97 14.31
C LYS A 13 5.75 27.88 13.39
N GLN A 14 5.67 28.71 12.36
CA GLN A 14 4.56 28.70 11.40
C GLN A 14 4.53 27.43 10.56
N VAL A 15 5.69 26.89 10.16
CA VAL A 15 5.78 25.60 9.48
C VAL A 15 5.31 24.47 10.41
N GLN A 16 5.69 24.50 11.70
CA GLN A 16 5.22 23.52 12.68
C GLN A 16 3.70 23.57 12.87
N ILE A 17 3.12 24.77 12.99
CA ILE A 17 1.66 24.96 13.07
C ILE A 17 0.98 24.36 11.83
N ARG A 18 1.53 24.56 10.63
CA ARG A 18 0.98 23.96 9.40
C ARG A 18 1.12 22.44 9.37
N ILE A 19 2.22 21.90 9.87
CA ILE A 19 2.41 20.44 10.01
C ILE A 19 1.36 19.87 10.97
N ASP A 20 1.13 20.52 12.11
CA ASP A 20 0.15 20.09 13.10
C ASP A 20 -1.29 20.21 12.55
N ALA A 21 -1.62 21.28 11.82
CA ALA A 21 -2.89 21.44 11.13
C ALA A 21 -3.06 20.43 9.98
N ALA A 22 -1.99 20.12 9.25
CA ALA A 22 -2.00 19.14 8.17
C ALA A 22 -2.12 17.71 8.70
N SER A 23 -1.74 17.45 9.97
CA SER A 23 -2.01 16.16 10.60
C SER A 23 -3.52 15.87 10.72
N GLN A 24 -4.33 16.91 10.86
CA GLN A 24 -5.79 16.81 10.78
C GLN A 24 -6.34 16.76 9.33
N LEU A 25 -5.58 17.30 8.37
CA LEU A 25 -5.85 17.26 6.92
C LEU A 25 -5.20 16.06 6.23
N ARG A 26 -4.51 15.21 6.98
CA ARG A 26 -3.76 14.03 6.50
C ARG A 26 -4.55 13.18 5.51
N LYS A 27 -5.83 13.01 5.74
CA LYS A 27 -6.72 12.27 4.82
C LYS A 27 -6.76 12.85 3.41
N ARG A 28 -6.60 14.15 3.21
CA ARG A 28 -6.69 14.78 1.88
C ARG A 28 -5.37 14.87 1.14
N LEU A 29 -4.27 15.07 1.86
CA LEU A 29 -2.94 15.21 1.23
C LEU A 29 -2.30 13.86 0.91
N PHE A 30 -2.68 12.79 1.63
CA PHE A 30 -2.14 11.44 1.48
C PHE A 30 -3.15 10.43 0.89
N ASP A 31 -4.29 10.88 0.39
CA ASP A 31 -5.30 10.03 -0.30
C ASP A 31 -4.73 9.24 -1.50
N GLN A 32 -3.51 9.57 -1.93
CA GLN A 32 -2.79 8.85 -2.99
C GLN A 32 -2.11 7.58 -2.46
N ASN A 33 -1.79 7.51 -1.17
CA ASN A 33 -1.08 6.38 -0.59
C ASN A 33 -2.05 5.28 -0.20
N ILE A 34 -1.89 4.13 -0.82
CA ILE A 34 -2.81 3.00 -0.63
C ILE A 34 -2.54 2.28 0.67
N TYR A 35 -1.28 2.23 1.14
CA TYR A 35 -0.92 1.52 2.36
C TYR A 35 -1.67 2.04 3.61
N GLU A 36 -1.99 3.33 3.66
CA GLU A 36 -2.71 3.94 4.79
C GLU A 36 -4.15 3.42 4.96
N ARG A 37 -4.70 2.78 3.94
CA ARG A 37 -6.03 2.14 4.02
C ARG A 37 -6.00 0.77 4.70
N TYR A 38 -4.83 0.16 4.79
CA TYR A 38 -4.64 -1.23 5.21
C TYR A 38 -3.70 -1.40 6.39
N LEU A 39 -2.88 -0.40 6.68
CA LEU A 39 -1.89 -0.43 7.76
C LEU A 39 -2.12 0.73 8.72
N ASP A 40 -1.96 0.44 10.00
CA ASP A 40 -1.92 1.42 11.07
C ASP A 40 -0.48 1.63 11.54
N TRP A 41 -0.22 2.81 12.09
CA TRP A 41 1.05 3.10 12.71
C TRP A 41 1.08 2.52 14.12
N ASP A 42 2.11 1.73 14.41
CA ASP A 42 2.38 1.28 15.76
C ASP A 42 3.09 2.36 16.59
N THR A 43 3.15 2.15 17.90
CA THR A 43 3.86 3.05 18.81
C THR A 43 5.34 3.15 18.42
N PRO A 44 5.88 4.38 18.29
CA PRO A 44 7.28 4.55 17.96
C PRO A 44 8.21 3.86 18.95
N THR A 45 9.14 3.07 18.47
CA THR A 45 10.14 2.37 19.27
C THR A 45 11.54 2.92 19.02
N VAL A 46 12.40 2.83 20.01
CA VAL A 46 13.82 3.20 19.90
C VAL A 46 14.61 1.97 19.48
N GLY A 47 15.33 2.06 18.36
CA GLY A 47 16.20 0.99 17.88
C GLY A 47 16.00 0.66 16.42
N LEU A 48 16.93 -0.13 15.85
CA LEU A 48 16.93 -0.53 14.45
C LEU A 48 16.42 -1.96 14.22
N ASN A 49 16.01 -2.64 15.27
CA ASN A 49 15.45 -3.98 15.20
C ASN A 49 14.06 -3.98 15.81
N PHE A 50 13.14 -4.69 15.20
CA PHE A 50 11.85 -4.97 15.80
C PHE A 50 11.60 -6.47 15.86
N GLU A 51 10.80 -6.86 16.84
CA GLU A 51 10.36 -8.21 17.02
C GLU A 51 8.85 -8.21 17.21
N GLU A 52 8.16 -8.94 16.38
CA GLU A 52 6.71 -9.05 16.41
C GLU A 52 6.30 -10.51 16.58
N ILE A 53 5.34 -10.73 17.46
CA ILE A 53 4.75 -12.05 17.66
C ILE A 53 3.58 -12.20 16.70
N ILE A 54 3.73 -13.10 15.75
CA ILE A 54 2.68 -13.40 14.78
C ILE A 54 1.86 -14.57 15.34
N GLY A 55 0.60 -14.30 15.68
CA GLY A 55 -0.35 -15.32 16.08
C GLY A 55 -0.70 -16.25 14.91
N GLN A 56 -0.72 -17.55 15.18
CA GLN A 56 -1.33 -18.53 14.27
C GLN A 56 -2.79 -18.70 14.65
N TYR A 57 -3.68 -18.42 13.73
CA TYR A 57 -5.14 -18.65 13.79
C TYR A 57 -5.85 -18.50 15.15
N ASN A 58 -6.74 -17.55 15.24
CA ASN A 58 -7.68 -17.35 16.34
C ASN A 58 -8.95 -18.19 16.17
N LEU A 59 -8.86 -19.48 15.88
CA LEU A 59 -10.00 -20.36 15.96
C LEU A 59 -10.29 -20.63 17.44
N SER A 60 -11.48 -20.24 17.88
CA SER A 60 -11.92 -20.53 19.24
C SER A 60 -12.02 -22.05 19.44
N VAL A 61 -11.30 -22.55 20.42
CA VAL A 61 -11.44 -23.94 20.83
C VAL A 61 -12.71 -24.08 21.66
N ALA A 62 -13.63 -24.93 21.20
CA ALA A 62 -14.85 -25.19 21.95
C ALA A 62 -14.54 -25.90 23.26
N ALA A 63 -15.15 -25.44 24.35
CA ALA A 63 -15.05 -26.13 25.64
C ALA A 63 -15.64 -27.54 25.55
N ALA A 64 -14.97 -28.51 26.13
CA ALA A 64 -15.50 -29.87 26.22
C ALA A 64 -16.64 -29.93 27.22
N THR A 65 -17.72 -30.63 26.86
CA THR A 65 -18.78 -30.94 27.80
C THR A 65 -18.37 -32.17 28.62
N LEU A 66 -18.24 -31.99 29.93
CA LEU A 66 -17.78 -33.02 30.85
C LEU A 66 -18.94 -33.59 31.66
N ASP A 67 -18.88 -34.88 31.94
CA ASP A 67 -19.70 -35.48 32.98
C ASP A 67 -19.21 -35.03 34.37
N SER A 68 -20.08 -34.97 35.37
CA SER A 68 -19.83 -34.39 36.71
C SER A 68 -18.61 -34.98 37.48
N LYS A 69 -17.97 -36.00 36.94
CA LYS A 69 -16.73 -36.62 37.47
C LYS A 69 -15.53 -36.55 36.51
N GLY A 70 -15.63 -35.84 35.39
CA GLY A 70 -14.57 -35.72 34.42
C GLY A 70 -13.50 -34.70 34.86
N LYS A 71 -12.23 -34.96 34.48
CA LYS A 71 -11.17 -33.96 34.64
C LYS A 71 -11.31 -32.88 33.56
N GLU A 72 -11.15 -31.61 33.96
CA GLU A 72 -11.13 -30.50 33.01
C GLU A 72 -9.98 -30.65 32.01
N PRO A 73 -10.26 -30.58 30.69
CA PRO A 73 -9.19 -30.58 29.69
C PRO A 73 -8.39 -29.29 29.78
N ILE A 74 -7.07 -29.42 29.70
CA ILE A 74 -6.17 -28.29 29.64
C ILE A 74 -6.18 -27.77 28.19
N MET A 75 -6.58 -26.50 28.00
CA MET A 75 -6.45 -25.86 26.68
C MET A 75 -4.97 -25.70 26.31
N GLY A 76 -4.60 -26.23 25.15
CA GLY A 76 -3.27 -25.98 24.59
C GLY A 76 -3.11 -24.52 24.19
N THR A 77 -1.95 -23.95 24.44
CA THR A 77 -1.57 -22.66 23.86
C THR A 77 -1.25 -22.85 22.40
N GLU A 78 -1.91 -22.09 21.53
CA GLU A 78 -1.56 -22.05 20.10
C GLU A 78 -0.12 -21.52 19.93
N GLY A 79 0.59 -22.08 18.96
CA GLY A 79 1.96 -21.68 18.68
C GLY A 79 2.02 -20.27 18.10
N PHE A 80 2.93 -19.45 18.63
CA PHE A 80 3.24 -18.14 18.09
C PHE A 80 4.54 -18.22 17.28
N LYS A 81 4.55 -17.52 16.13
CA LYS A 81 5.78 -17.30 15.37
C LYS A 81 6.29 -15.89 15.66
N THR A 82 7.59 -15.77 15.81
CA THR A 82 8.24 -14.47 16.01
C THR A 82 8.87 -14.01 14.71
N LEU A 83 8.50 -12.82 14.26
CA LEU A 83 9.17 -12.12 13.17
C LEU A 83 10.21 -11.17 13.75
N LYS A 84 11.48 -11.41 13.39
CA LYS A 84 12.59 -10.51 13.73
C LYS A 84 13.14 -9.88 12.46
N GLN A 85 13.13 -8.57 12.40
CA GLN A 85 13.67 -7.83 11.26
C GLN A 85 14.43 -6.58 11.70
N LYS A 86 15.41 -6.20 10.85
CA LYS A 86 16.07 -4.91 10.97
C LYS A 86 15.24 -3.85 10.26
N VAL A 87 14.98 -2.76 10.96
CA VAL A 87 14.31 -1.60 10.37
C VAL A 87 15.25 -0.91 9.38
N LEU A 88 14.77 -0.69 8.17
CA LEU A 88 15.50 0.04 7.15
C LEU A 88 15.17 1.54 7.24
N ALA A 89 16.22 2.36 7.23
CA ALA A 89 16.05 3.81 7.20
C ALA A 89 15.69 4.26 5.78
N HIS A 90 14.57 4.97 5.65
CA HIS A 90 14.18 5.65 4.44
C HIS A 90 14.40 7.15 4.62
N GLN A 91 15.37 7.69 3.91
CA GLN A 91 15.74 9.10 4.02
C GLN A 91 15.67 9.76 2.65
N MET A 92 15.25 11.00 2.65
CA MET A 92 15.38 11.90 1.52
C MET A 92 15.84 13.25 2.01
N SER A 93 16.89 13.77 1.40
CA SER A 93 17.34 15.13 1.63
C SER A 93 16.88 16.01 0.47
N TYR A 94 16.52 17.24 0.78
CA TYR A 94 16.21 18.28 -0.20
C TYR A 94 17.30 19.34 -0.17
N SER A 95 17.98 19.51 -1.27
CA SER A 95 18.83 20.68 -1.47
C SER A 95 18.02 21.72 -2.24
N MET A 96 17.96 22.94 -1.71
CA MET A 96 17.23 24.03 -2.37
C MET A 96 17.85 24.32 -3.74
N PRO A 97 17.09 24.22 -4.85
CA PRO A 97 17.57 24.60 -6.16
C PRO A 97 18.00 26.07 -6.18
N ILE A 98 18.97 26.40 -7.04
CA ILE A 98 19.48 27.75 -7.15
C ILE A 98 18.38 28.75 -7.51
N GLU A 99 17.37 28.32 -8.25
CA GLU A 99 16.19 29.10 -8.61
C GLU A 99 15.32 29.46 -7.40
N ASP A 100 15.12 28.52 -6.50
CA ASP A 100 14.35 28.75 -5.27
C ASP A 100 15.14 29.62 -4.29
N TYR A 101 16.46 29.45 -4.23
CA TYR A 101 17.32 30.33 -3.48
C TYR A 101 17.28 31.78 -3.99
N ARG A 102 17.27 31.97 -5.31
CA ARG A 102 17.08 33.28 -5.92
C ARG A 102 15.74 33.91 -5.58
N LYS A 103 14.66 33.11 -5.54
CA LYS A 103 13.34 33.59 -5.09
C LYS A 103 13.35 34.05 -3.65
N VAL A 104 14.03 33.31 -2.76
CA VAL A 104 14.21 33.72 -1.35
C VAL A 104 14.89 35.09 -1.28
N LEU A 105 15.99 35.27 -2.01
CA LEU A 105 16.71 36.56 -2.04
C LEU A 105 15.83 37.70 -2.61
N GLN A 106 15.09 37.43 -3.69
CA GLN A 106 14.16 38.42 -4.27
C GLN A 106 13.06 38.83 -3.30
N VAL A 107 12.52 37.90 -2.53
CA VAL A 107 11.50 38.19 -1.49
C VAL A 107 12.12 39.04 -0.39
N LEU A 108 13.32 38.68 0.08
CA LEU A 108 14.00 39.39 1.17
C LEU A 108 14.39 40.84 0.75
N ASP A 109 14.87 41.02 -0.47
CA ASP A 109 15.34 42.31 -1.01
C ASP A 109 14.21 43.19 -1.56
N SER A 110 12.99 42.66 -1.66
CA SER A 110 11.85 43.39 -2.18
C SER A 110 11.51 44.61 -1.30
N ARG A 111 11.50 45.79 -1.89
CA ARG A 111 11.05 47.02 -1.24
C ARG A 111 9.53 47.25 -1.35
N MET A 112 8.86 46.46 -2.16
CA MET A 112 7.40 46.55 -2.39
C MET A 112 6.57 45.67 -1.46
N LEU A 113 7.18 44.70 -0.78
CA LEU A 113 6.51 43.78 0.14
C LEU A 113 6.65 44.26 1.58
N THR A 114 5.59 44.14 2.35
CA THR A 114 5.66 44.33 3.80
C THR A 114 6.37 43.11 4.44
N ASP A 115 6.83 43.29 5.68
CA ASP A 115 7.49 42.19 6.41
C ASP A 115 6.57 40.95 6.60
N GLU A 116 5.27 41.19 6.78
CA GLU A 116 4.28 40.12 6.85
C GLU A 116 4.13 39.37 5.53
N GLN A 117 4.11 40.09 4.42
CA GLN A 117 4.04 39.49 3.07
C GLN A 117 5.30 38.71 2.73
N LYS A 118 6.48 39.21 3.10
CA LYS A 118 7.75 38.50 2.95
C LYS A 118 7.75 37.21 3.75
N THR A 119 7.35 37.31 5.02
CA THR A 119 7.26 36.15 5.93
C THR A 119 6.34 35.09 5.36
N GLN A 120 5.15 35.49 4.87
CA GLN A 120 4.18 34.56 4.31
C GLN A 120 4.74 33.84 3.05
N GLN A 121 5.38 34.56 2.14
CA GLN A 121 5.97 33.94 0.93
C GLN A 121 7.10 32.97 1.26
N LEU A 122 7.93 33.28 2.25
CA LEU A 122 9.00 32.39 2.71
C LEU A 122 8.43 31.13 3.39
N ILE A 123 7.36 31.26 4.18
CA ILE A 123 6.65 30.13 4.78
C ILE A 123 6.09 29.21 3.69
N ASP A 124 5.46 29.77 2.67
CA ASP A 124 4.89 28.98 1.58
C ASP A 124 5.96 28.21 0.80
N LEU A 125 7.11 28.85 0.56
CA LEU A 125 8.24 28.19 -0.10
C LEU A 125 8.82 27.03 0.75
N MET A 126 9.01 27.25 2.05
CA MET A 126 9.49 26.21 2.98
C MET A 126 8.48 25.06 3.11
N TRP A 127 7.21 25.39 3.21
CA TRP A 127 6.13 24.40 3.29
C TRP A 127 6.10 23.48 2.06
N ASN A 128 6.21 24.05 0.87
CA ASN A 128 6.25 23.27 -0.36
C ASN A 128 7.44 22.29 -0.40
N ASN A 129 8.58 22.69 0.13
CA ASN A 129 9.77 21.86 0.18
C ASN A 129 9.64 20.72 1.20
N VAL A 130 9.13 21.01 2.40
CA VAL A 130 8.86 20.01 3.43
C VAL A 130 7.83 18.98 2.93
N THR A 131 6.78 19.43 2.27
CA THR A 131 5.75 18.55 1.70
C THR A 131 6.33 17.60 0.65
N LYS A 132 7.23 18.07 -0.22
CA LYS A 132 7.91 17.21 -1.21
C LYS A 132 8.72 16.10 -0.54
N VAL A 133 9.46 16.41 0.52
CA VAL A 133 10.27 15.43 1.25
C VAL A 133 9.37 14.39 1.92
N VAL A 134 8.34 14.83 2.63
CA VAL A 134 7.40 13.93 3.31
C VAL A 134 6.70 13.02 2.29
N ASN A 135 6.19 13.56 1.20
CA ASN A 135 5.53 12.78 0.16
C ASN A 135 6.47 11.75 -0.50
N SER A 136 7.76 12.04 -0.62
CA SER A 136 8.72 11.07 -1.16
C SER A 136 8.88 9.86 -0.25
N VAL A 137 8.99 10.07 1.06
CA VAL A 137 9.09 8.98 2.04
C VAL A 137 7.80 8.17 2.05
N GLN A 138 6.64 8.82 2.05
CA GLN A 138 5.34 8.17 2.01
C GLN A 138 5.15 7.35 0.73
N SER A 139 5.57 7.87 -0.42
CA SER A 139 5.54 7.13 -1.69
C SER A 139 6.45 5.90 -1.65
N LYS A 140 7.58 5.96 -0.96
CA LYS A 140 8.46 4.80 -0.77
C LYS A 140 7.80 3.70 0.07
N LEU A 141 7.09 4.07 1.13
CA LEU A 141 6.33 3.12 1.93
C LEU A 141 5.24 2.43 1.11
N ASP A 142 4.55 3.18 0.26
CA ASP A 142 3.54 2.64 -0.64
C ASP A 142 4.12 1.66 -1.67
N ILE A 143 5.30 1.97 -2.23
CA ILE A 143 6.05 1.06 -3.12
C ILE A 143 6.36 -0.26 -2.42
N ILE A 144 6.88 -0.20 -1.20
CA ILE A 144 7.24 -1.40 -0.44
C ILE A 144 6.01 -2.21 -0.09
N PHE A 145 4.96 -1.55 0.41
CA PHE A 145 3.71 -2.21 0.78
C PHE A 145 3.06 -2.93 -0.40
N LEU A 146 2.79 -2.21 -1.49
CA LEU A 146 2.14 -2.77 -2.67
C LEU A 146 3.01 -3.83 -3.35
N GLY A 147 4.32 -3.59 -3.42
CA GLY A 147 5.27 -4.53 -3.98
C GLY A 147 5.33 -5.84 -3.19
N ALA A 148 5.41 -5.76 -1.86
CA ALA A 148 5.41 -6.94 -1.00
C ALA A 148 4.06 -7.67 -1.03
N LEU A 149 2.95 -6.94 -0.88
CA LEU A 149 1.61 -7.51 -0.85
C LEU A 149 1.31 -8.28 -2.13
N SER A 150 1.62 -7.71 -3.29
CA SER A 150 1.38 -8.34 -4.59
C SER A 150 2.44 -9.37 -4.99
N ASN A 151 3.49 -9.55 -4.20
CA ASN A 151 4.58 -10.48 -4.48
C ASN A 151 4.84 -11.45 -3.33
N LYS A 152 3.79 -12.09 -2.82
CA LYS A 152 3.87 -13.16 -1.81
C LYS A 152 4.52 -12.72 -0.50
N GLY A 153 4.36 -11.46 -0.11
CA GLY A 153 4.96 -10.91 1.11
C GLY A 153 6.45 -10.59 1.01
N VAL A 154 7.03 -10.56 -0.20
CA VAL A 154 8.45 -10.29 -0.41
C VAL A 154 8.64 -9.04 -1.26
N PHE A 155 9.45 -8.09 -0.76
CA PHE A 155 9.88 -6.92 -1.51
C PHE A 155 11.39 -6.95 -1.74
N THR A 156 11.81 -6.78 -2.99
CA THR A 156 13.22 -6.75 -3.39
C THR A 156 13.60 -5.35 -3.86
N PHE A 157 14.62 -4.76 -3.24
CA PHE A 157 15.21 -3.51 -3.71
C PHE A 157 16.10 -3.75 -4.93
N ASP A 158 15.81 -3.06 -6.01
CA ASP A 158 16.55 -3.14 -7.27
C ASP A 158 16.86 -1.75 -7.85
N ALA A 159 17.48 -1.74 -9.02
CA ALA A 159 17.82 -0.50 -9.71
C ALA A 159 16.60 0.28 -10.21
N ASN A 160 15.44 -0.35 -10.38
CA ASN A 160 14.22 0.30 -10.85
C ASN A 160 13.46 0.98 -9.72
N ASN A 161 13.43 0.37 -8.55
CA ASN A 161 12.68 0.90 -7.41
C ASN A 161 13.54 1.64 -6.37
N ASN A 162 14.86 1.49 -6.41
CA ASN A 162 15.79 2.16 -5.50
C ASN A 162 17.14 2.50 -6.19
N PRO A 163 17.14 3.28 -7.28
CA PRO A 163 18.36 3.50 -8.08
C PRO A 163 19.45 4.25 -7.33
N GLU A 164 19.10 5.29 -6.56
CA GLU A 164 20.04 6.16 -5.85
C GLU A 164 20.32 5.71 -4.41
N GLY A 165 19.49 4.82 -3.86
CA GLY A 165 19.54 4.44 -2.44
C GLY A 165 20.66 3.47 -2.08
N GLY A 166 21.35 2.86 -3.05
CA GLY A 166 22.44 1.91 -2.82
C GLY A 166 22.06 0.58 -2.15
N VAL A 167 20.89 0.51 -1.51
CA VAL A 167 20.41 -0.72 -0.86
C VAL A 167 19.94 -1.71 -1.93
N ARG A 168 20.48 -2.90 -1.89
CA ARG A 168 20.08 -4.04 -2.70
C ARG A 168 19.85 -5.21 -1.75
N GLY A 169 18.61 -5.46 -1.41
CA GLY A 169 18.26 -6.49 -0.44
C GLY A 169 16.79 -6.86 -0.54
N VAL A 170 16.39 -7.74 0.34
CA VAL A 170 15.04 -8.31 0.36
C VAL A 170 14.42 -8.06 1.72
N ILE A 171 13.18 -7.60 1.72
CA ILE A 171 12.31 -7.62 2.90
C ILE A 171 11.35 -8.80 2.70
N ASP A 172 11.38 -9.76 3.62
CA ASP A 172 10.52 -10.93 3.59
C ASP A 172 9.61 -10.92 4.82
N TYR A 173 8.32 -10.65 4.61
CA TYR A 173 7.29 -10.63 5.66
C TYR A 173 6.82 -12.01 6.07
N LYS A 174 7.46 -13.07 5.59
CA LYS A 174 7.19 -14.46 5.98
C LYS A 174 5.74 -14.89 5.79
N MET A 175 5.15 -14.52 4.65
CA MET A 175 3.80 -14.99 4.31
C MET A 175 3.74 -16.52 4.36
N PRO A 176 2.80 -17.10 5.09
CA PRO A 176 2.64 -18.56 5.15
C PRO A 176 2.39 -19.16 3.76
N SER A 177 3.00 -20.30 3.47
CA SER A 177 2.87 -20.97 2.17
C SER A 177 1.44 -21.38 1.85
N GLU A 178 0.63 -21.67 2.86
CA GLU A 178 -0.80 -21.98 2.74
C GLU A 178 -1.64 -20.79 2.24
N ASN A 179 -1.13 -19.57 2.37
CA ASN A 179 -1.78 -18.35 1.86
C ASN A 179 -1.38 -18.03 0.41
N ILE A 180 -0.60 -18.89 -0.22
CA ILE A 180 -0.12 -18.70 -1.60
C ILE A 180 -0.75 -19.78 -2.47
N ALA A 181 -1.68 -19.37 -3.33
CA ALA A 181 -2.27 -20.24 -4.33
C ALA A 181 -1.69 -19.93 -5.73
N LYS A 182 -1.75 -20.92 -6.61
CA LYS A 182 -1.36 -20.79 -8.01
C LYS A 182 -2.43 -21.44 -8.89
N THR A 183 -2.87 -20.72 -9.92
CA THR A 183 -3.77 -21.26 -10.94
C THR A 183 -3.07 -22.30 -11.81
N THR A 184 -3.80 -23.26 -12.32
CA THR A 184 -3.26 -24.31 -13.20
C THR A 184 -2.83 -23.74 -14.55
N VAL A 185 -3.59 -22.78 -15.08
CA VAL A 185 -3.31 -22.06 -16.32
C VAL A 185 -3.15 -20.57 -16.04
N ASP A 186 -2.13 -19.97 -16.60
CA ASP A 186 -1.88 -18.53 -16.40
C ASP A 186 -2.97 -17.67 -17.08
N TRP A 187 -3.43 -16.65 -16.36
CA TRP A 187 -4.39 -15.69 -16.86
C TRP A 187 -3.69 -14.64 -17.74
N VAL A 188 -3.27 -15.05 -18.90
CA VAL A 188 -2.55 -14.21 -19.86
C VAL A 188 -3.32 -14.11 -21.19
N GLN A 189 -3.05 -13.07 -21.94
CA GLN A 189 -3.64 -12.86 -23.26
C GLN A 189 -3.46 -14.12 -24.14
N GLY A 190 -4.53 -14.56 -24.75
CA GLY A 190 -4.59 -15.77 -25.54
C GLY A 190 -5.25 -16.95 -24.81
N ASN A 191 -5.31 -16.93 -23.48
CA ASN A 191 -5.92 -17.99 -22.67
C ASN A 191 -7.37 -17.67 -22.25
N GLU A 192 -7.98 -16.60 -22.77
CA GLU A 192 -9.32 -16.15 -22.36
C GLU A 192 -10.44 -17.19 -22.62
N SER A 193 -10.19 -18.13 -23.53
CA SER A 193 -11.13 -19.22 -23.85
C SER A 193 -10.84 -20.51 -23.08
N THR A 194 -9.64 -20.67 -22.57
CA THR A 194 -9.15 -21.91 -21.92
C THR A 194 -9.26 -21.85 -20.41
N VAL A 195 -8.97 -20.70 -19.83
CA VAL A 195 -9.01 -20.46 -18.38
C VAL A 195 -10.46 -20.36 -17.93
N ASP A 196 -10.79 -20.99 -16.81
CA ASP A 196 -12.02 -20.77 -16.05
C ASP A 196 -11.74 -19.90 -14.84
N CYS A 197 -11.86 -18.57 -15.01
CA CYS A 197 -11.59 -17.62 -13.93
C CYS A 197 -12.55 -17.81 -12.74
N PHE A 198 -13.78 -18.24 -12.99
CA PHE A 198 -14.76 -18.42 -11.92
C PHE A 198 -14.41 -19.63 -11.09
N GLU A 199 -14.05 -20.74 -11.71
CA GLU A 199 -13.62 -21.97 -11.01
C GLU A 199 -12.34 -21.71 -10.20
N ASP A 200 -11.32 -21.06 -10.79
CA ASP A 200 -10.09 -20.70 -10.09
C ASP A 200 -10.35 -19.85 -8.83
N LEU A 201 -11.25 -18.86 -8.92
CA LEU A 201 -11.64 -18.03 -7.77
C LEU A 201 -12.40 -18.84 -6.72
N GLN A 202 -13.29 -19.70 -7.15
CA GLN A 202 -14.10 -20.55 -6.28
C GLN A 202 -13.22 -21.52 -5.49
N GLU A 203 -12.26 -22.16 -6.14
CA GLU A 203 -11.31 -23.06 -5.47
C GLU A 203 -10.54 -22.37 -4.35
N ILE A 204 -10.09 -21.12 -4.58
CA ILE A 204 -9.38 -20.33 -3.58
C ILE A 204 -10.30 -19.99 -2.40
N LEU A 205 -11.52 -19.55 -2.68
CA LEU A 205 -12.49 -19.18 -1.65
C LEU A 205 -12.94 -20.38 -0.84
N ASP A 206 -13.16 -21.53 -1.49
CA ASP A 206 -13.53 -22.77 -0.82
C ASP A 206 -12.40 -23.28 0.11
N ALA A 207 -11.14 -23.16 -0.33
CA ALA A 207 -10.00 -23.53 0.49
C ALA A 207 -9.81 -22.63 1.73
N ALA A 208 -10.34 -21.41 1.69
CA ALA A 208 -10.23 -20.43 2.76
C ALA A 208 -11.47 -20.34 3.66
N GLN A 209 -12.61 -20.93 3.28
CA GLN A 209 -13.93 -20.69 3.89
C GLN A 209 -13.97 -20.90 5.41
N ASP A 210 -13.24 -21.89 5.93
CA ASP A 210 -13.22 -22.24 7.36
C ASP A 210 -12.11 -21.50 8.14
N LYS A 211 -11.34 -20.64 7.47
CA LYS A 211 -10.15 -20.01 8.02
C LYS A 211 -10.25 -18.48 8.05
N VAL A 212 -10.77 -17.89 7.00
CA VAL A 212 -10.82 -16.45 6.83
C VAL A 212 -11.98 -16.04 5.94
N THR A 213 -12.54 -14.86 6.21
CA THR A 213 -13.51 -14.20 5.34
C THR A 213 -12.82 -13.02 4.66
N PHE A 214 -12.91 -12.96 3.35
CA PHE A 214 -12.32 -11.87 2.57
C PHE A 214 -13.36 -10.79 2.28
N ASP A 215 -12.96 -9.53 2.42
CA ASP A 215 -13.79 -8.38 2.08
C ASP A 215 -13.69 -8.01 0.61
N LYS A 216 -12.50 -8.13 0.02
CA LYS A 216 -12.25 -7.76 -1.37
C LYS A 216 -11.08 -8.49 -2.00
N ILE A 217 -11.00 -8.40 -3.33
CA ILE A 217 -9.90 -8.92 -4.14
C ILE A 217 -9.21 -7.73 -4.80
N LEU A 218 -7.96 -7.50 -4.46
CA LEU A 218 -7.13 -6.47 -5.06
C LEU A 218 -6.55 -6.98 -6.39
N ILE A 219 -6.66 -6.17 -7.43
CA ILE A 219 -6.31 -6.58 -8.80
C ILE A 219 -5.76 -5.40 -9.61
N SER A 220 -4.85 -5.68 -10.55
CA SER A 220 -4.43 -4.68 -11.53
C SER A 220 -5.47 -4.50 -12.65
N GLN A 221 -5.44 -3.33 -13.29
CA GLN A 221 -6.29 -3.08 -14.47
C GLN A 221 -6.07 -4.12 -15.58
N LYS A 222 -4.82 -4.53 -15.80
CA LYS A 222 -4.47 -5.51 -16.83
C LYS A 222 -5.09 -6.87 -16.55
N ARG A 223 -5.03 -7.31 -15.31
CA ARG A 223 -5.59 -8.61 -14.89
C ARG A 223 -7.12 -8.57 -14.87
N LEU A 224 -7.71 -7.46 -14.43
CA LEU A 224 -9.15 -7.26 -14.53
C LEU A 224 -9.63 -7.36 -15.98
N SER A 225 -8.92 -6.71 -16.91
CA SER A 225 -9.27 -6.77 -18.35
C SER A 225 -9.28 -8.19 -18.89
N PHE A 226 -8.43 -9.08 -18.36
CA PHE A 226 -8.47 -10.49 -18.70
C PHE A 226 -9.77 -11.15 -18.23
N ILE A 227 -10.17 -10.94 -16.97
CA ILE A 227 -11.43 -11.49 -16.42
C ILE A 227 -12.63 -10.99 -17.19
N LEU A 228 -12.69 -9.71 -17.53
CA LEU A 228 -13.81 -9.10 -18.26
C LEU A 228 -13.96 -9.66 -19.68
N ARG A 229 -12.90 -10.23 -20.26
CA ARG A 229 -12.91 -10.91 -21.56
C ARG A 229 -12.99 -12.43 -21.47
N ASN A 230 -12.87 -12.98 -20.26
CA ASN A 230 -12.89 -14.42 -20.07
C ASN A 230 -14.23 -15.03 -20.47
N LYS A 231 -14.21 -15.99 -21.38
CA LYS A 231 -15.43 -16.60 -21.94
C LYS A 231 -16.20 -17.39 -20.89
N LYS A 232 -15.53 -18.12 -20.02
CA LYS A 232 -16.18 -18.91 -18.96
C LYS A 232 -16.86 -18.01 -17.93
N MET A 233 -16.22 -16.92 -17.52
CA MET A 233 -16.83 -15.94 -16.62
C MET A 233 -18.09 -15.31 -17.24
N LYS A 234 -18.05 -14.92 -18.52
CA LYS A 234 -19.21 -14.39 -19.24
C LYS A 234 -20.34 -15.41 -19.36
N GLN A 235 -19.99 -16.68 -19.58
CA GLN A 235 -20.97 -17.75 -19.68
C GLN A 235 -21.72 -17.98 -18.36
N VAL A 236 -20.99 -17.92 -17.24
CA VAL A 236 -21.59 -18.07 -15.90
C VAL A 236 -22.52 -16.89 -15.58
N ILE A 237 -22.15 -15.66 -15.98
CA ILE A 237 -22.92 -14.45 -15.66
C ILE A 237 -24.13 -14.30 -16.61
N TYR A 238 -23.95 -14.48 -17.91
CA TYR A 238 -24.96 -14.15 -18.93
C TYR A 238 -25.62 -15.36 -19.58
N GLY A 239 -25.06 -16.58 -19.42
CA GLY A 239 -25.44 -17.76 -20.17
C GLY A 239 -24.80 -17.79 -21.56
N THR A 240 -24.89 -18.94 -22.24
CA THR A 240 -24.23 -19.19 -23.52
C THR A 240 -24.75 -18.28 -24.64
N ASP A 241 -26.03 -17.96 -24.64
CA ASP A 241 -26.69 -17.20 -25.71
C ASP A 241 -26.36 -15.71 -25.70
N LYS A 242 -25.85 -15.18 -24.55
CA LYS A 242 -25.58 -13.76 -24.37
C LYS A 242 -24.08 -13.44 -24.13
N MET A 243 -23.20 -14.33 -24.54
CA MET A 243 -21.75 -14.16 -24.33
C MET A 243 -21.13 -12.96 -25.08
N GLY A 244 -21.82 -12.42 -26.07
CA GLY A 244 -21.44 -11.19 -26.75
C GLY A 244 -21.65 -9.91 -25.94
N THR A 245 -22.36 -10.00 -24.80
CA THR A 245 -22.63 -8.85 -23.95
C THR A 245 -21.32 -8.40 -23.26
N PRO A 246 -21.00 -7.09 -23.30
CA PRO A 246 -19.83 -6.59 -22.58
C PRO A 246 -19.97 -6.78 -21.07
N LEU A 247 -18.94 -7.35 -20.45
CA LEU A 247 -18.84 -7.46 -18.98
C LEU A 247 -18.06 -6.26 -18.45
N LEU A 248 -18.67 -5.52 -17.55
CA LEU A 248 -18.08 -4.37 -16.88
C LEU A 248 -17.79 -4.69 -15.41
N LEU A 249 -16.89 -3.94 -14.78
CA LEU A 249 -16.53 -4.14 -13.37
C LEU A 249 -17.75 -4.09 -12.43
N GLY A 250 -18.68 -3.17 -12.67
CA GLY A 250 -19.91 -3.07 -11.86
C GLY A 250 -20.76 -4.34 -11.92
N GLY A 251 -20.97 -4.88 -13.12
CA GLY A 251 -21.70 -6.13 -13.32
C GLY A 251 -20.96 -7.35 -12.75
N LEU A 252 -19.64 -7.41 -12.91
CA LEU A 252 -18.82 -8.45 -12.30
C LEU A 252 -18.91 -8.41 -10.77
N ASN A 253 -18.76 -7.26 -10.16
CA ASN A 253 -18.83 -7.10 -8.72
C ASN A 253 -20.21 -7.40 -8.15
N GLU A 254 -21.27 -7.04 -8.86
CA GLU A 254 -22.63 -7.40 -8.48
C GLU A 254 -22.84 -8.90 -8.49
N PHE A 255 -22.39 -9.59 -9.55
CA PHE A 255 -22.41 -11.04 -9.62
C PHE A 255 -21.62 -11.70 -8.49
N MET A 256 -20.42 -11.18 -8.18
CA MET A 256 -19.60 -11.68 -7.07
C MET A 256 -20.33 -11.58 -5.74
N ARG A 257 -20.92 -10.41 -5.42
CA ARG A 257 -21.68 -10.20 -4.18
C ARG A 257 -22.91 -11.11 -4.07
N GLN A 258 -23.65 -11.29 -5.16
CA GLN A 258 -24.83 -12.17 -5.18
C GLN A 258 -24.48 -13.63 -4.88
N ASN A 259 -23.25 -14.04 -5.18
CA ASN A 259 -22.72 -15.37 -4.86
C ASN A 259 -22.03 -15.43 -3.49
N GLY A 260 -22.05 -14.36 -2.70
CA GLY A 260 -21.36 -14.30 -1.42
C GLY A 260 -19.84 -14.19 -1.54
N PHE A 261 -19.31 -13.79 -2.69
CA PHE A 261 -17.89 -13.63 -2.95
C PHE A 261 -17.42 -12.18 -2.77
N PRO A 262 -16.15 -11.94 -2.43
CA PRO A 262 -15.61 -10.60 -2.32
C PRO A 262 -15.58 -9.89 -3.69
N ALA A 263 -15.80 -8.58 -3.67
CA ALA A 263 -15.76 -7.75 -4.87
C ALA A 263 -14.33 -7.39 -5.26
N PHE A 264 -14.10 -7.12 -6.54
CA PHE A 264 -12.82 -6.66 -7.05
C PHE A 264 -12.61 -5.17 -6.79
N GLU A 265 -11.42 -4.81 -6.34
CA GLU A 265 -10.94 -3.43 -6.24
C GLU A 265 -9.67 -3.27 -7.07
N ILE A 266 -9.66 -2.28 -7.99
CA ILE A 266 -8.50 -2.04 -8.85
C ILE A 266 -7.46 -1.24 -8.09
N ILE A 267 -6.23 -1.74 -8.05
CA ILE A 267 -5.08 -0.99 -7.57
C ILE A 267 -4.52 -0.13 -8.69
N ARG A 268 -4.64 1.19 -8.53
CA ARG A 268 -4.13 2.20 -9.46
C ARG A 268 -3.15 3.07 -8.73
N ARG A 269 -1.89 2.68 -8.73
CA ARG A 269 -0.83 3.46 -8.11
C ARG A 269 0.39 3.47 -9.01
N THR A 270 0.72 4.65 -9.51
CA THR A 270 1.99 4.93 -10.18
C THR A 270 2.76 5.93 -9.34
N THR A 271 4.02 5.63 -9.06
CA THR A 271 4.93 6.52 -8.35
C THR A 271 6.01 7.01 -9.30
N ARG A 272 6.67 8.12 -8.97
CA ARG A 272 7.82 8.61 -9.71
C ARG A 272 9.09 8.35 -8.92
N ILE A 273 10.06 7.76 -9.57
CA ILE A 273 11.37 7.47 -9.01
C ILE A 273 12.40 8.32 -9.73
N GLN A 274 13.23 9.01 -8.95
CA GLN A 274 14.33 9.82 -9.47
C GLN A 274 15.58 8.95 -9.62
N ASN A 275 16.19 9.03 -10.79
CA ASN A 275 17.47 8.42 -11.09
C ASN A 275 18.34 9.43 -11.86
N ASN A 276 19.44 9.88 -11.27
CA ASN A 276 20.34 10.87 -11.84
C ASN A 276 19.60 12.14 -12.35
N GLY A 277 18.69 12.66 -11.54
CA GLY A 277 17.88 13.83 -11.87
C GLY A 277 16.74 13.57 -12.86
N LYS A 278 16.62 12.38 -13.45
CA LYS A 278 15.54 11.99 -14.34
C LYS A 278 14.42 11.28 -13.58
N LEU A 279 13.20 11.70 -13.80
CA LEU A 279 12.01 11.04 -13.21
C LEU A 279 11.52 9.93 -14.13
N THR A 280 11.26 8.75 -13.54
CA THR A 280 10.72 7.59 -14.22
C THR A 280 9.48 7.09 -13.48
N ASP A 281 8.42 6.78 -14.20
CA ASP A 281 7.22 6.20 -13.61
C ASP A 281 7.47 4.74 -13.23
N TYR A 282 7.01 4.38 -12.02
CA TYR A 282 7.13 3.04 -11.47
C TYR A 282 5.78 2.56 -10.94
N GLN A 283 5.39 1.36 -11.32
CA GLN A 283 4.19 0.70 -10.83
C GLN A 283 4.57 -0.38 -9.83
N PRO A 284 4.27 -0.19 -8.53
CA PRO A 284 4.69 -1.12 -7.50
C PRO A 284 3.92 -2.44 -7.48
N TRP A 285 2.69 -2.47 -8.01
CA TRP A 285 1.85 -3.66 -8.02
C TRP A 285 2.32 -4.68 -9.07
N ASN A 286 2.43 -5.95 -8.67
CA ASN A 286 2.73 -7.03 -9.59
C ASN A 286 1.46 -7.43 -10.38
N ASP A 287 1.43 -7.11 -11.67
CA ASP A 287 0.28 -7.36 -12.55
C ASP A 287 -0.12 -8.84 -12.69
N LYS A 288 0.75 -9.76 -12.29
CA LYS A 288 0.47 -11.21 -12.43
C LYS A 288 -0.38 -11.77 -11.29
N ASN A 289 -0.48 -11.04 -10.17
CA ASN A 289 -1.06 -11.56 -8.94
C ASN A 289 -2.33 -10.82 -8.55
N LEU A 290 -3.24 -11.57 -7.93
CA LEU A 290 -4.40 -11.08 -7.19
C LEU A 290 -4.12 -11.25 -5.70
N VAL A 291 -4.73 -10.39 -4.88
CA VAL A 291 -4.61 -10.47 -3.42
C VAL A 291 -5.99 -10.41 -2.80
N PHE A 292 -6.34 -11.44 -2.03
CA PHE A 292 -7.56 -11.53 -1.25
C PHE A 292 -7.30 -10.95 0.13
N ILE A 293 -8.13 -10.01 0.58
CA ILE A 293 -7.99 -9.33 1.88
C ILE A 293 -9.31 -9.24 2.61
#